data_3c1bfe5276f39809b0de073254aaab7f
#
_entry.id   3c1bfe5276f39809b0de073254aaab7f
#
_cell.length_a   1.000
_cell.length_b   1.000
_cell.length_c   1.000
_cell.angle_alpha   90.00
_cell.angle_beta   90.00
_cell.angle_gamma   90.00
#
_symmetry.space_group_name_H-M   'P 1'
#
loop_
_entity.id
_entity.type
_entity.pdbx_description
1 polymer ?
#
loop_
_entity_poly.entity_id
_entity_poly.type
_entity_poly.pdbx_seq_one_letter_code
_entity_poly.pdbx_strand_id
1 'polypeptide(L)'
;MRVAQVIVGPDQHGVVQFAHRIHDAVVGVGGSSVLVRQVDRPDDASTPRVTGADVAHLHVTDRLFGSPADRAADAVATLVDAVRADGVRIVVTLHDVPQPSDGRAFAVRTAAYRRIADLADVVVVSSEHERLLLADVGIEPAVLEVIPLPVETGHVTEVDSPGAATVGVLGFLYPGKGHVEVAAALPPGTDFVALGRPSPGHEDLVDDLRAVSATARVTGYIEDDDLPAALHAVTVPVAHHRHLSASGSIVTWIEHGRRPLVVTGRYTRELDARSPGVVTLYEEDDLAGAMRRALADPASTWIASGVIAHPTADEVGRAHLDLYRASLRVST
;
A
#
# COMPACT_ATOMS: atom_id res chain seq x y z
N MET A 1 6.14 4.24 -27.57
CA MET A 1 6.06 4.87 -26.25
C MET A 1 6.84 4.01 -25.27
N ARG A 2 7.84 4.58 -24.65
CA ARG A 2 8.68 3.95 -23.64
C ARG A 2 8.46 4.66 -22.29
N VAL A 3 8.18 3.91 -21.24
CA VAL A 3 7.93 4.43 -19.91
C VAL A 3 9.11 4.10 -19.00
N ALA A 4 9.62 5.09 -18.27
CA ALA A 4 10.60 4.87 -17.20
C ALA A 4 9.88 4.87 -15.85
N GLN A 5 9.88 3.74 -15.15
CA GLN A 5 9.46 3.69 -13.74
C GLN A 5 10.64 4.14 -12.88
N VAL A 6 10.53 5.31 -12.27
CA VAL A 6 11.60 5.88 -11.45
C VAL A 6 11.42 5.44 -10.00
N ILE A 7 12.39 4.65 -9.52
CA ILE A 7 12.36 4.02 -8.21
C ILE A 7 13.32 4.71 -7.26
N VAL A 8 12.83 5.12 -6.09
CA VAL A 8 13.61 5.69 -4.99
C VAL A 8 13.36 4.90 -3.72
N GLY A 9 14.40 4.42 -3.09
CA GLY A 9 14.35 3.69 -1.82
C GLY A 9 14.75 2.21 -1.90
N PRO A 10 14.73 1.51 -0.75
CA PRO A 10 15.13 0.11 -0.65
C PRO A 10 14.08 -0.83 -1.24
N ASP A 11 14.51 -1.97 -1.80
CA ASP A 11 13.65 -2.95 -2.46
C ASP A 11 12.51 -3.49 -1.58
N GLN A 12 12.75 -3.57 -0.28
CA GLN A 12 11.75 -4.08 0.70
C GLN A 12 10.66 -3.03 1.05
N HIS A 13 10.76 -1.81 0.52
CA HIS A 13 9.75 -0.79 0.79
C HIS A 13 8.51 -0.99 -0.09
N GLY A 14 7.29 -0.96 0.50
CA GLY A 14 6.05 -1.24 -0.22
C GLY A 14 5.81 -0.38 -1.47
N VAL A 15 6.25 0.89 -1.47
CA VAL A 15 6.15 1.78 -2.65
C VAL A 15 7.09 1.34 -3.76
N VAL A 16 8.29 0.85 -3.41
CA VAL A 16 9.24 0.30 -4.38
C VAL A 16 8.70 -0.99 -5.00
N GLN A 17 8.19 -1.90 -4.17
CA GLN A 17 7.53 -3.12 -4.65
C GLN A 17 6.33 -2.80 -5.55
N PHE A 18 5.54 -1.78 -5.20
CA PHE A 18 4.45 -1.31 -6.04
C PHE A 18 4.93 -0.84 -7.43
N ALA A 19 6.03 -0.07 -7.49
CA ALA A 19 6.61 0.37 -8.76
C ALA A 19 7.04 -0.81 -9.65
N HIS A 20 7.62 -1.87 -9.06
CA HIS A 20 7.92 -3.12 -9.77
C HIS A 20 6.65 -3.79 -10.30
N ARG A 21 5.60 -3.89 -9.50
CA ARG A 21 4.31 -4.46 -9.93
C ARG A 21 3.69 -3.70 -11.10
N ILE A 22 3.76 -2.37 -11.10
CA ILE A 22 3.28 -1.56 -12.22
C ILE A 22 4.14 -1.77 -13.47
N HIS A 23 5.46 -1.87 -13.30
CA HIS A 23 6.35 -2.23 -14.40
C HIS A 23 5.94 -3.55 -15.04
N ASP A 24 5.81 -4.60 -14.24
CA ASP A 24 5.47 -5.95 -14.68
C ASP A 24 4.08 -5.99 -15.33
N ALA A 25 3.09 -5.33 -14.74
CA ALA A 25 1.74 -5.21 -15.28
C ALA A 25 1.72 -4.53 -16.67
N VAL A 26 2.49 -3.44 -16.82
CA VAL A 26 2.59 -2.72 -18.11
C VAL A 26 3.29 -3.58 -19.16
N VAL A 27 4.36 -4.29 -18.81
CA VAL A 27 5.08 -5.21 -19.70
C VAL A 27 4.19 -6.40 -20.07
N GLY A 28 3.48 -6.97 -19.11
CA GLY A 28 2.58 -8.11 -19.30
C GLY A 28 1.48 -7.86 -20.33
N VAL A 29 1.00 -6.62 -20.45
CA VAL A 29 0.01 -6.24 -21.47
C VAL A 29 0.63 -5.66 -22.76
N GLY A 30 1.93 -5.91 -23.00
CA GLY A 30 2.63 -5.52 -24.21
C GLY A 30 3.13 -4.07 -24.25
N GLY A 31 3.19 -3.39 -23.11
CA GLY A 31 3.80 -2.06 -23.00
C GLY A 31 5.33 -2.13 -22.96
N SER A 32 5.99 -1.01 -23.28
CA SER A 32 7.43 -0.86 -23.12
C SER A 32 7.73 -0.06 -21.86
N SER A 33 8.14 -0.72 -20.81
CA SER A 33 8.52 -0.12 -19.53
C SER A 33 9.94 -0.53 -19.14
N VAL A 34 10.66 0.37 -18.51
CA VAL A 34 11.99 0.13 -17.96
C VAL A 34 12.05 0.62 -16.51
N LEU A 35 12.73 -0.12 -15.67
CA LEU A 35 13.01 0.29 -14.31
C LEU A 35 14.26 1.18 -14.31
N VAL A 36 14.10 2.37 -13.76
CA VAL A 36 15.20 3.32 -13.56
C VAL A 36 15.36 3.52 -12.07
N ARG A 37 16.40 2.92 -11.52
CA ARG A 37 16.71 3.06 -10.11
C ARG A 37 17.51 4.32 -9.88
N GLN A 38 16.98 5.21 -9.06
CA GLN A 38 17.74 6.22 -8.40
C GLN A 38 18.23 5.64 -7.07
N VAL A 39 19.47 5.96 -6.67
CA VAL A 39 20.11 5.48 -5.44
C VAL A 39 19.24 5.59 -4.18
N ASP A 40 19.65 4.88 -3.14
CA ASP A 40 18.93 4.74 -1.87
C ASP A 40 18.62 6.07 -1.14
N ARG A 41 19.20 7.20 -1.61
CA ARG A 41 18.92 8.55 -1.10
C ARG A 41 18.94 9.59 -2.22
N PRO A 42 18.02 10.57 -2.20
CA PRO A 42 17.96 11.65 -3.20
C PRO A 42 19.19 12.55 -3.27
N ASP A 43 20.02 12.56 -2.24
CA ASP A 43 21.22 13.42 -2.13
C ASP A 43 22.43 12.89 -2.91
N ASP A 44 22.40 11.67 -3.42
CA ASP A 44 23.45 11.14 -4.26
C ASP A 44 23.21 11.57 -5.71
N ALA A 45 24.02 12.53 -6.15
CA ALA A 45 23.94 13.36 -7.37
C ALA A 45 24.01 12.61 -8.72
N SER A 46 23.49 11.42 -8.85
CA SER A 46 23.28 10.78 -10.14
C SER A 46 21.83 10.94 -10.58
N THR A 47 21.52 12.01 -11.28
CA THR A 47 20.24 12.19 -11.96
C THR A 47 19.90 10.93 -12.75
N PRO A 48 18.75 10.27 -12.52
CA PRO A 48 18.38 9.10 -13.29
C PRO A 48 18.30 9.48 -14.76
N ARG A 49 19.10 8.82 -15.58
CA ARG A 49 19.01 9.03 -17.02
C ARG A 49 17.80 8.28 -17.55
N VAL A 50 16.72 8.98 -17.77
CA VAL A 50 15.51 8.50 -18.46
C VAL A 50 15.64 8.58 -19.97
N THR A 51 16.88 8.54 -20.49
CA THR A 51 17.21 8.75 -21.91
C THR A 51 16.34 7.85 -22.81
N GLY A 52 15.61 8.49 -23.71
CA GLY A 52 14.73 7.80 -24.66
C GLY A 52 13.41 7.32 -24.08
N ALA A 53 13.04 7.74 -22.88
CA ALA A 53 11.68 7.58 -22.38
C ALA A 53 10.78 8.72 -22.89
N ASP A 54 9.51 8.39 -23.13
CA ASP A 54 8.47 9.36 -23.46
C ASP A 54 7.79 9.86 -22.18
N VAL A 55 7.70 8.97 -21.16
CA VAL A 55 7.07 9.21 -19.87
C VAL A 55 7.99 8.73 -18.76
N ALA A 56 8.13 9.53 -17.71
CA ALA A 56 8.72 9.13 -16.43
C ALA A 56 7.61 9.05 -15.38
N HIS A 57 7.49 7.89 -14.76
CA HIS A 57 6.52 7.66 -13.70
C HIS A 57 7.23 7.52 -12.35
N LEU A 58 6.96 8.46 -11.45
CA LEU A 58 7.53 8.52 -10.11
C LEU A 58 6.51 7.97 -9.10
N HIS A 59 6.98 7.14 -8.18
CA HIS A 59 6.17 6.63 -7.07
C HIS A 59 6.61 7.32 -5.78
N VAL A 60 5.76 8.21 -5.23
CA VAL A 60 6.16 9.15 -4.19
C VAL A 60 5.42 8.90 -2.88
N THR A 61 6.20 8.66 -1.81
CA THR A 61 5.84 8.94 -0.43
C THR A 61 6.94 9.82 0.16
N ASP A 62 6.57 10.82 0.95
CA ASP A 62 7.53 11.80 1.48
C ASP A 62 8.71 11.14 2.21
N ARG A 63 8.48 10.03 2.92
CA ARG A 63 9.51 9.32 3.68
C ARG A 63 10.66 8.76 2.85
N LEU A 64 10.42 8.45 1.58
CA LEU A 64 11.47 7.96 0.67
C LEU A 64 12.35 9.09 0.11
N PHE A 65 11.80 10.31 0.04
CA PHE A 65 12.49 11.45 -0.58
C PHE A 65 13.13 12.40 0.44
N GLY A 66 12.77 12.30 1.72
CA GLY A 66 13.39 13.10 2.77
C GLY A 66 12.51 13.33 3.99
N SER A 67 13.11 13.87 5.04
CA SER A 67 12.42 14.27 6.27
C SER A 67 13.03 15.58 6.79
N PRO A 68 12.21 16.56 7.17
CA PRO A 68 10.75 16.59 7.09
C PRO A 68 10.22 16.68 5.63
N ALA A 69 8.90 16.61 5.44
CA ALA A 69 8.26 16.45 4.13
C ALA A 69 8.54 17.59 3.11
N ASP A 70 8.87 18.79 3.55
CA ASP A 70 9.30 19.90 2.68
C ASP A 70 10.61 19.56 1.95
N ARG A 71 11.57 18.90 2.60
CA ARG A 71 12.77 18.37 1.95
C ARG A 71 12.46 17.30 0.91
N ALA A 72 11.46 16.46 1.18
CA ALA A 72 10.99 15.49 0.19
C ALA A 72 10.46 16.19 -1.06
N ALA A 73 9.68 17.26 -0.90
CA ALA A 73 9.20 18.06 -2.03
C ALA A 73 10.34 18.72 -2.82
N ASP A 74 11.40 19.19 -2.15
CA ASP A 74 12.58 19.75 -2.81
C ASP A 74 13.35 18.68 -3.60
N ALA A 75 13.51 17.48 -3.05
CA ALA A 75 14.14 16.36 -3.72
C ALA A 75 13.34 15.92 -4.96
N VAL A 76 12.01 15.82 -4.85
CA VAL A 76 11.14 15.52 -5.99
C VAL A 76 11.23 16.59 -7.05
N ALA A 77 11.26 17.88 -6.67
CA ALA A 77 11.40 19.00 -7.62
C ALA A 77 12.72 18.90 -8.40
N THR A 78 13.83 18.66 -7.70
CA THR A 78 15.15 18.49 -8.34
C THR A 78 15.14 17.33 -9.35
N LEU A 79 14.54 16.20 -8.97
CA LEU A 79 14.41 15.02 -9.83
C LEU A 79 13.54 15.32 -11.05
N VAL A 80 12.38 15.95 -10.86
CA VAL A 80 11.45 16.31 -11.94
C VAL A 80 12.10 17.28 -12.92
N ASP A 81 12.81 18.31 -12.44
CA ASP A 81 13.49 19.29 -13.28
C ASP A 81 14.55 18.62 -14.17
N ALA A 82 15.32 17.70 -13.59
CA ALA A 82 16.32 16.95 -14.30
C ALA A 82 15.75 16.05 -15.40
N VAL A 83 14.63 15.36 -15.10
CA VAL A 83 13.93 14.48 -16.06
C VAL A 83 13.22 15.31 -17.14
N ARG A 84 12.60 16.43 -16.77
CA ARG A 84 11.88 17.32 -17.69
C ARG A 84 12.80 18.01 -18.70
N ALA A 85 14.07 18.22 -18.36
CA ALA A 85 15.07 18.76 -19.29
C ALA A 85 15.23 17.88 -20.55
N ASP A 86 14.91 16.59 -20.47
CA ASP A 86 14.90 15.66 -21.61
C ASP A 86 13.59 15.66 -22.41
N GLY A 87 12.63 16.55 -22.10
CA GLY A 87 11.31 16.65 -22.76
C GLY A 87 10.35 15.53 -22.40
N VAL A 88 10.58 14.83 -21.29
CA VAL A 88 9.80 13.66 -20.83
C VAL A 88 8.58 14.12 -20.05
N ARG A 89 7.43 13.47 -20.24
CA ARG A 89 6.20 13.71 -19.45
C ARG A 89 6.32 13.11 -18.07
N ILE A 90 5.84 13.82 -17.07
CA ILE A 90 5.94 13.43 -15.66
C ILE A 90 4.58 12.92 -15.16
N VAL A 91 4.54 11.64 -14.80
CA VAL A 91 3.43 11.01 -14.06
C VAL A 91 3.90 10.78 -12.62
N VAL A 92 3.07 11.09 -11.65
CA VAL A 92 3.37 10.85 -10.23
C VAL A 92 2.24 10.06 -9.59
N THR A 93 2.55 8.87 -9.07
CA THR A 93 1.66 8.20 -8.12
C THR A 93 1.97 8.70 -6.71
N LEU A 94 0.97 9.29 -6.05
CA LEU A 94 1.07 9.71 -4.66
C LEU A 94 0.67 8.54 -3.75
N HIS A 95 1.55 8.19 -2.82
CA HIS A 95 1.28 7.22 -1.77
C HIS A 95 1.18 7.92 -0.40
N ASP A 96 0.49 7.29 0.54
CA ASP A 96 0.34 7.80 1.91
C ASP A 96 -0.15 9.27 1.95
N VAL A 97 -1.20 9.57 1.21
CA VAL A 97 -1.80 10.91 1.12
C VAL A 97 -2.04 11.52 2.51
N PRO A 98 -1.68 12.80 2.74
CA PRO A 98 -1.81 13.45 4.05
C PRO A 98 -3.22 13.37 4.63
N GLN A 99 -3.31 13.08 5.93
CA GLN A 99 -4.56 12.95 6.66
C GLN A 99 -4.47 13.69 8.01
N PRO A 100 -5.58 14.15 8.58
CA PRO A 100 -5.59 14.80 9.91
C PRO A 100 -4.91 13.98 11.02
N SER A 101 -4.92 12.66 10.88
CA SER A 101 -4.24 11.71 11.76
C SER A 101 -2.71 11.81 11.76
N ASP A 102 -2.10 12.48 10.78
CA ASP A 102 -0.66 12.81 10.78
C ASP A 102 -0.29 13.82 11.89
N GLY A 103 -1.30 14.37 12.58
CA GLY A 103 -1.11 15.24 13.74
C GLY A 103 -0.24 16.46 13.40
N ARG A 104 0.90 16.61 14.09
CA ARG A 104 1.79 17.78 13.88
C ARG A 104 2.41 17.84 12.50
N ALA A 105 2.55 16.72 11.81
CA ALA A 105 3.11 16.66 10.47
C ALA A 105 2.09 17.00 9.38
N PHE A 106 0.80 17.02 9.67
CA PHE A 106 -0.27 17.16 8.68
C PHE A 106 -0.11 18.38 7.78
N ALA A 107 0.10 19.57 8.37
CA ALA A 107 0.19 20.81 7.60
C ALA A 107 1.43 20.82 6.66
N VAL A 108 2.60 20.39 7.16
CA VAL A 108 3.83 20.37 6.35
C VAL A 108 3.75 19.29 5.28
N ARG A 109 3.16 18.13 5.57
CA ARG A 109 2.91 17.08 4.58
C ARG A 109 1.94 17.57 3.49
N THR A 110 0.83 18.20 3.88
CA THR A 110 -0.14 18.76 2.92
C THR A 110 0.53 19.77 1.98
N ALA A 111 1.35 20.69 2.50
CA ALA A 111 2.07 21.64 1.66
C ALA A 111 3.06 20.98 0.71
N ALA A 112 3.79 19.95 1.17
CA ALA A 112 4.72 19.19 0.37
C ALA A 112 4.01 18.42 -0.74
N TYR A 113 2.92 17.70 -0.44
CA TYR A 113 2.15 16.94 -1.44
C TYR A 113 1.49 17.85 -2.48
N ARG A 114 1.05 19.07 -2.10
CA ARG A 114 0.57 20.06 -3.07
C ARG A 114 1.68 20.44 -4.04
N ARG A 115 2.88 20.80 -3.55
CA ARG A 115 4.02 21.11 -4.41
C ARG A 115 4.39 19.95 -5.35
N ILE A 116 4.38 18.72 -4.84
CA ILE A 116 4.67 17.53 -5.64
C ILE A 116 3.60 17.34 -6.73
N ALA A 117 2.32 17.50 -6.38
CA ALA A 117 1.23 17.40 -7.34
C ALA A 117 1.32 18.48 -8.45
N ASP A 118 1.71 19.71 -8.09
CA ASP A 118 1.90 20.83 -9.05
C ASP A 118 3.06 20.59 -10.02
N LEU A 119 4.02 19.72 -9.69
CA LEU A 119 5.13 19.34 -10.57
C LEU A 119 4.75 18.28 -11.61
N ALA A 120 3.66 17.54 -11.40
CA ALA A 120 3.26 16.45 -12.27
C ALA A 120 2.40 16.93 -13.44
N ASP A 121 2.57 16.31 -14.61
CA ASP A 121 1.64 16.47 -15.71
C ASP A 121 0.35 15.65 -15.50
N VAL A 122 0.49 14.53 -14.77
CA VAL A 122 -0.61 13.68 -14.32
C VAL A 122 -0.30 13.16 -12.92
N VAL A 123 -1.27 13.27 -12.03
CA VAL A 123 -1.24 12.63 -10.71
C VAL A 123 -2.08 11.36 -10.73
N VAL A 124 -1.57 10.29 -10.14
CA VAL A 124 -2.28 9.03 -9.92
C VAL A 124 -2.43 8.81 -8.42
N VAL A 125 -3.58 8.32 -8.01
CA VAL A 125 -3.85 7.80 -6.67
C VAL A 125 -4.43 6.39 -6.76
N SER A 126 -4.28 5.61 -5.68
CA SER A 126 -4.63 4.18 -5.71
C SER A 126 -6.06 3.89 -5.22
N SER A 127 -6.87 4.91 -4.95
CA SER A 127 -8.26 4.73 -4.54
C SER A 127 -9.07 6.03 -4.69
N GLU A 128 -10.36 5.87 -4.80
CA GLU A 128 -11.30 7.00 -4.74
C GLU A 128 -11.23 7.68 -3.35
N HIS A 129 -10.94 6.89 -2.31
CA HIS A 129 -10.68 7.43 -0.99
C HIS A 129 -9.50 8.41 -0.98
N GLU A 130 -8.37 8.08 -1.63
CA GLU A 130 -7.22 8.99 -1.74
C GLU A 130 -7.55 10.25 -2.53
N ARG A 131 -8.32 10.11 -3.62
CA ARG A 131 -8.82 11.27 -4.38
C ARG A 131 -9.61 12.22 -3.49
N LEU A 132 -10.50 11.69 -2.65
CA LEU A 132 -11.26 12.48 -1.68
C LEU A 132 -10.37 13.09 -0.61
N LEU A 133 -9.34 12.40 -0.12
CA LEU A 133 -8.37 12.96 0.82
C LEU A 133 -7.61 14.16 0.24
N LEU A 134 -7.21 14.10 -1.03
CA LEU A 134 -6.59 15.25 -1.73
C LEU A 134 -7.56 16.42 -1.82
N ALA A 135 -8.82 16.18 -2.20
CA ALA A 135 -9.86 17.20 -2.27
C ALA A 135 -10.16 17.82 -0.89
N ASP A 136 -10.22 17.00 0.17
CA ASP A 136 -10.46 17.46 1.56
C ASP A 136 -9.39 18.48 2.04
N VAL A 137 -8.18 18.43 1.46
CA VAL A 137 -7.07 19.36 1.77
C VAL A 137 -6.81 20.39 0.66
N GLY A 138 -7.69 20.47 -0.34
CA GLY A 138 -7.60 21.41 -1.45
C GLY A 138 -6.42 21.17 -2.39
N ILE A 139 -5.99 19.92 -2.57
CA ILE A 139 -5.02 19.53 -3.59
C ILE A 139 -5.80 19.06 -4.82
N GLU A 140 -5.79 19.88 -5.89
CA GLU A 140 -6.57 19.66 -7.10
C GLU A 140 -5.63 19.69 -8.31
N PRO A 141 -4.94 18.58 -8.64
CA PRO A 141 -4.08 18.50 -9.81
C PRO A 141 -4.88 18.73 -11.10
N ALA A 142 -4.22 19.29 -12.13
CA ALA A 142 -4.86 19.54 -13.43
C ALA A 142 -5.38 18.23 -14.07
N VAL A 143 -4.69 17.14 -13.90
CA VAL A 143 -5.11 15.79 -14.30
C VAL A 143 -4.88 14.85 -13.11
N LEU A 144 -5.94 14.24 -12.61
CA LEU A 144 -5.94 13.28 -11.51
C LEU A 144 -6.68 12.01 -11.93
N GLU A 145 -5.99 10.88 -11.87
CA GLU A 145 -6.53 9.58 -12.22
C GLU A 145 -6.50 8.64 -11.01
N VAL A 146 -7.52 7.79 -10.91
CA VAL A 146 -7.60 6.75 -9.88
C VAL A 146 -7.32 5.40 -10.52
N ILE A 147 -6.18 4.81 -10.21
CA ILE A 147 -5.83 3.46 -10.64
C ILE A 147 -5.52 2.62 -9.40
N PRO A 148 -6.44 1.74 -8.97
CA PRO A 148 -6.26 0.96 -7.75
C PRO A 148 -5.06 0.01 -7.81
N LEU A 149 -4.62 -0.43 -6.62
CA LEU A 149 -3.58 -1.46 -6.49
C LEU A 149 -4.02 -2.72 -7.26
N PRO A 150 -3.11 -3.35 -8.03
CA PRO A 150 -3.41 -4.65 -8.60
C PRO A 150 -3.59 -5.68 -7.49
N VAL A 151 -4.58 -6.55 -7.63
CA VAL A 151 -4.89 -7.61 -6.67
C VAL A 151 -5.09 -8.90 -7.42
N GLU A 152 -4.25 -9.89 -7.16
CA GLU A 152 -4.45 -11.25 -7.65
C GLU A 152 -5.07 -12.08 -6.53
N THR A 153 -6.18 -12.77 -6.83
CA THR A 153 -6.82 -13.62 -5.82
C THR A 153 -6.06 -14.93 -5.69
N GLY A 154 -5.45 -15.16 -4.55
CA GLY A 154 -4.90 -16.47 -4.21
C GLY A 154 -6.01 -17.48 -3.96
N HIS A 155 -5.82 -18.69 -4.43
CA HIS A 155 -6.72 -19.81 -4.15
C HIS A 155 -5.96 -20.92 -3.42
N VAL A 156 -6.45 -21.30 -2.26
CA VAL A 156 -5.88 -22.40 -1.48
C VAL A 156 -6.81 -23.60 -1.62
N THR A 157 -6.26 -24.72 -2.10
CA THR A 157 -7.02 -25.96 -2.34
C THR A 157 -7.19 -26.81 -1.07
N GLU A 158 -6.28 -26.68 -0.13
CA GLU A 158 -6.35 -27.38 1.16
C GLU A 158 -6.00 -26.41 2.28
N VAL A 159 -6.87 -26.34 3.28
CA VAL A 159 -6.67 -25.55 4.48
C VAL A 159 -6.29 -26.52 5.58
N ASP A 160 -5.03 -26.55 5.94
CA ASP A 160 -4.61 -27.23 7.17
C ASP A 160 -5.30 -26.54 8.35
N SER A 161 -5.96 -27.34 9.20
CA SER A 161 -6.55 -26.79 10.41
C SER A 161 -5.44 -26.21 11.29
N PRO A 162 -5.44 -24.90 11.58
CA PRO A 162 -4.43 -24.31 12.43
C PRO A 162 -4.49 -24.97 13.80
N GLY A 163 -3.33 -25.26 14.39
CA GLY A 163 -3.23 -25.93 15.70
C GLY A 163 -3.88 -25.09 16.81
N ALA A 164 -3.25 -24.05 17.30
CA ALA A 164 -3.81 -23.10 18.26
C ALA A 164 -4.55 -21.98 17.54
N ALA A 165 -5.66 -21.48 18.12
CA ALA A 165 -6.39 -20.34 17.60
C ALA A 165 -5.50 -19.08 17.62
N THR A 166 -5.19 -18.52 16.45
CA THR A 166 -4.26 -17.42 16.31
C THR A 166 -4.88 -16.27 15.54
N VAL A 167 -4.77 -15.05 16.09
CA VAL A 167 -5.13 -13.81 15.39
C VAL A 167 -3.84 -13.14 14.92
N GLY A 168 -3.79 -12.72 13.66
CA GLY A 168 -2.60 -12.14 13.05
C GLY A 168 -2.83 -10.78 12.40
N VAL A 169 -1.86 -9.88 12.58
CA VAL A 169 -1.78 -8.58 11.87
C VAL A 169 -0.51 -8.53 11.05
N LEU A 170 -0.64 -8.23 9.75
CA LEU A 170 0.47 -8.21 8.79
C LEU A 170 1.01 -6.80 8.57
N GLY A 171 2.34 -6.69 8.53
CA GLY A 171 3.11 -5.51 8.11
C GLY A 171 3.93 -4.90 9.24
N PHE A 172 4.58 -3.77 8.93
CA PHE A 172 5.37 -3.05 9.92
C PHE A 172 4.52 -2.60 11.12
N LEU A 173 5.10 -2.71 12.32
CA LEU A 173 4.49 -2.17 13.53
C LEU A 173 4.76 -0.68 13.60
N TYR A 174 3.70 0.12 13.60
CA TYR A 174 3.72 1.57 13.84
C TYR A 174 2.37 2.01 14.43
N PRO A 175 2.30 3.17 15.09
CA PRO A 175 1.05 3.68 15.64
C PRO A 175 -0.04 3.81 14.57
N GLY A 176 -1.24 3.29 14.85
CA GLY A 176 -2.37 3.31 13.91
C GLY A 176 -2.47 2.09 12.99
N LYS A 177 -1.50 1.14 13.04
CA LYS A 177 -1.61 -0.14 12.32
C LYS A 177 -2.52 -1.15 13.03
N GLY A 178 -2.82 -0.92 14.32
CA GLY A 178 -3.79 -1.67 15.08
C GLY A 178 -3.27 -2.93 15.80
N HIS A 179 -1.96 -3.15 15.83
CA HIS A 179 -1.39 -4.35 16.48
C HIS A 179 -1.75 -4.44 17.96
N VAL A 180 -1.57 -3.33 18.71
CA VAL A 180 -1.82 -3.30 20.17
C VAL A 180 -3.32 -3.40 20.45
N GLU A 181 -4.13 -2.72 19.67
CA GLU A 181 -5.61 -2.74 19.80
C GLU A 181 -6.17 -4.14 19.56
N VAL A 182 -5.68 -4.83 18.52
CA VAL A 182 -6.09 -6.22 18.23
C VAL A 182 -5.63 -7.17 19.33
N ALA A 183 -4.39 -7.05 19.79
CA ALA A 183 -3.85 -7.88 20.88
C ALA A 183 -4.61 -7.66 22.19
N ALA A 184 -5.01 -6.42 22.50
CA ALA A 184 -5.79 -6.11 23.71
C ALA A 184 -7.24 -6.61 23.65
N ALA A 185 -7.80 -6.79 22.45
CA ALA A 185 -9.19 -7.22 22.24
C ALA A 185 -9.32 -8.74 22.00
N LEU A 186 -8.26 -9.53 22.18
CA LEU A 186 -8.26 -10.96 21.92
C LEU A 186 -9.31 -11.71 22.77
N PRO A 187 -10.06 -12.64 22.18
CA PRO A 187 -10.86 -13.59 22.95
C PRO A 187 -9.98 -14.50 23.83
N PRO A 188 -10.47 -14.96 24.99
CA PRO A 188 -9.72 -15.88 25.85
C PRO A 188 -9.28 -17.15 25.10
N GLY A 189 -8.04 -17.58 25.36
CA GLY A 189 -7.46 -18.78 24.75
C GLY A 189 -7.00 -18.60 23.30
N THR A 190 -6.83 -17.36 22.85
CA THR A 190 -6.37 -17.02 21.51
C THR A 190 -4.98 -16.40 21.59
N ASP A 191 -4.07 -16.83 20.70
CA ASP A 191 -2.73 -16.26 20.57
C ASP A 191 -2.71 -15.09 19.57
N PHE A 192 -1.76 -14.17 19.77
CA PHE A 192 -1.53 -13.06 18.86
C PHE A 192 -0.20 -13.20 18.12
N VAL A 193 -0.20 -12.89 16.83
CA VAL A 193 1.03 -12.76 16.04
C VAL A 193 1.06 -11.48 15.22
N ALA A 194 2.10 -10.68 15.43
CA ALA A 194 2.47 -9.59 14.53
C ALA A 194 3.40 -10.15 13.46
N LEU A 195 2.91 -10.24 12.23
CA LEU A 195 3.67 -10.71 11.06
C LEU A 195 4.42 -9.53 10.45
N GLY A 196 5.59 -9.24 11.00
CA GLY A 196 6.40 -8.09 10.61
C GLY A 196 7.33 -7.64 11.71
N ARG A 197 8.04 -6.55 11.47
CA ARG A 197 8.98 -5.91 12.41
C ARG A 197 8.52 -4.50 12.78
N PRO A 198 8.98 -3.93 13.89
CA PRO A 198 8.77 -2.52 14.18
C PRO A 198 9.34 -1.63 13.08
N SER A 199 8.63 -0.54 12.77
CA SER A 199 9.20 0.54 11.99
C SER A 199 10.30 1.24 12.82
N PRO A 200 11.35 1.77 12.20
CA PRO A 200 12.39 2.51 12.91
C PRO A 200 11.80 3.61 13.80
N GLY A 201 12.18 3.63 15.08
CA GLY A 201 11.68 4.56 16.10
C GLY A 201 10.36 4.13 16.76
N HIS A 202 9.87 2.91 16.51
CA HIS A 202 8.66 2.34 17.11
C HIS A 202 8.91 0.96 17.73
N GLU A 203 10.13 0.72 18.20
CA GLU A 203 10.55 -0.52 18.86
C GLU A 203 9.81 -0.73 20.20
N ASP A 204 9.37 0.34 20.83
CA ASP A 204 8.54 0.38 22.05
C ASP A 204 7.21 -0.36 21.89
N LEU A 205 6.64 -0.42 20.68
CA LEU A 205 5.40 -1.15 20.41
C LEU A 205 5.50 -2.66 20.69
N VAL A 206 6.70 -3.24 20.71
CA VAL A 206 6.90 -4.64 21.09
C VAL A 206 6.63 -4.83 22.58
N ASP A 207 7.05 -3.89 23.41
CA ASP A 207 6.80 -3.93 24.85
C ASP A 207 5.32 -3.63 25.16
N ASP A 208 4.71 -2.69 24.42
CA ASP A 208 3.25 -2.44 24.50
C ASP A 208 2.44 -3.70 24.18
N LEU A 209 2.82 -4.43 23.12
CA LEU A 209 2.18 -5.69 22.75
C LEU A 209 2.29 -6.74 23.87
N ARG A 210 3.48 -6.89 24.46
CA ARG A 210 3.71 -7.84 25.57
C ARG A 210 2.94 -7.45 26.82
N ALA A 211 2.76 -6.14 27.05
CA ALA A 211 2.00 -5.65 28.20
C ALA A 211 0.49 -5.98 28.10
N VAL A 212 -0.08 -6.03 26.89
CA VAL A 212 -1.51 -6.33 26.67
C VAL A 212 -1.77 -7.82 26.39
N SER A 213 -0.80 -8.55 25.88
CA SER A 213 -0.94 -9.99 25.58
C SER A 213 0.36 -10.75 25.87
N ALA A 214 0.33 -11.63 26.87
CA ALA A 214 1.48 -12.47 27.25
C ALA A 214 1.86 -13.50 26.16
N THR A 215 0.95 -13.82 25.24
CA THR A 215 1.19 -14.75 24.12
C THR A 215 1.57 -14.03 22.82
N ALA A 216 1.68 -12.69 22.85
CA ALA A 216 2.02 -11.91 21.67
C ALA A 216 3.42 -12.25 21.14
N ARG A 217 3.49 -12.60 19.85
CA ARG A 217 4.72 -12.85 19.12
C ARG A 217 4.90 -11.81 18.03
N VAL A 218 6.14 -11.38 17.82
CA VAL A 218 6.54 -10.54 16.68
C VAL A 218 7.53 -11.38 15.87
N THR A 219 7.22 -11.62 14.60
CA THR A 219 8.04 -12.52 13.76
C THR A 219 9.35 -11.89 13.29
N GLY A 220 9.43 -10.57 13.26
CA GLY A 220 10.43 -9.87 12.46
C GLY A 220 10.05 -9.84 10.98
N TYR A 221 11.00 -9.49 10.13
CA TYR A 221 10.82 -9.57 8.68
C TYR A 221 10.63 -11.04 8.26
N ILE A 222 9.68 -11.29 7.37
CA ILE A 222 9.40 -12.61 6.82
C ILE A 222 9.84 -12.57 5.36
N GLU A 223 10.69 -13.48 4.97
CA GLU A 223 11.14 -13.61 3.58
C GLU A 223 9.98 -14.07 2.68
N ASP A 224 10.02 -13.70 1.42
CA ASP A 224 8.92 -13.94 0.47
C ASP A 224 8.58 -15.43 0.35
N ASP A 225 9.57 -16.32 0.40
CA ASP A 225 9.38 -17.79 0.34
C ASP A 225 8.66 -18.35 1.57
N ASP A 226 8.80 -17.71 2.75
CA ASP A 226 8.19 -18.12 4.01
C ASP A 226 6.81 -17.46 4.25
N LEU A 227 6.53 -16.39 3.52
CA LEU A 227 5.33 -15.58 3.73
C LEU A 227 4.02 -16.37 3.56
N PRO A 228 3.84 -17.22 2.53
CA PRO A 228 2.62 -18.01 2.37
C PRO A 228 2.33 -18.90 3.59
N ALA A 229 3.35 -19.61 4.08
CA ALA A 229 3.20 -20.48 5.25
C ALA A 229 2.86 -19.68 6.52
N ALA A 230 3.50 -18.53 6.72
CA ALA A 230 3.22 -17.66 7.85
C ALA A 230 1.78 -17.10 7.84
N LEU A 231 1.26 -16.71 6.67
CA LEU A 231 -0.09 -16.21 6.49
C LEU A 231 -1.15 -17.31 6.66
N HIS A 232 -0.86 -18.52 6.19
CA HIS A 232 -1.75 -19.66 6.31
C HIS A 232 -1.83 -20.21 7.75
N ALA A 233 -0.78 -20.06 8.54
CA ALA A 233 -0.77 -20.44 9.95
C ALA A 233 -1.67 -19.56 10.84
N VAL A 234 -2.13 -18.41 10.36
CA VAL A 234 -3.04 -17.52 11.10
C VAL A 234 -4.48 -17.99 10.96
N THR A 235 -5.21 -18.18 12.07
CA THR A 235 -6.62 -18.52 12.04
C THR A 235 -7.47 -17.34 11.57
N VAL A 236 -7.26 -16.16 12.15
CA VAL A 236 -8.01 -14.94 11.83
C VAL A 236 -7.08 -13.81 11.41
N PRO A 237 -7.00 -13.49 10.11
CA PRO A 237 -6.28 -12.32 9.63
C PRO A 237 -7.05 -11.03 9.96
N VAL A 238 -6.35 -10.03 10.50
CA VAL A 238 -6.94 -8.74 10.87
C VAL A 238 -6.12 -7.59 10.30
N ALA A 239 -6.79 -6.59 9.75
CA ALA A 239 -6.20 -5.32 9.35
C ALA A 239 -6.98 -4.16 9.99
N HIS A 240 -6.68 -3.89 11.26
CA HIS A 240 -7.33 -2.85 12.08
C HIS A 240 -6.63 -1.49 11.90
N HIS A 241 -6.56 -1.03 10.66
CA HIS A 241 -5.87 0.22 10.36
C HIS A 241 -6.76 1.43 10.71
N ARG A 242 -6.27 2.32 11.55
CA ARG A 242 -6.92 3.62 11.84
C ARG A 242 -6.67 4.64 10.74
N HIS A 243 -5.57 4.49 10.01
CA HIS A 243 -5.16 5.38 8.94
C HIS A 243 -4.92 4.53 7.69
N LEU A 244 -5.84 4.63 6.76
CA LEU A 244 -5.78 3.94 5.49
C LEU A 244 -5.73 4.98 4.38
N SER A 245 -4.74 4.85 3.51
CA SER A 245 -4.68 5.48 2.21
C SER A 245 -4.99 4.42 1.15
N ALA A 246 -4.07 3.51 0.92
CA ALA A 246 -4.26 2.20 0.30
C ALA A 246 -3.45 1.19 1.12
N SER A 247 -3.71 -0.11 1.01
CA SER A 247 -3.08 -1.07 1.92
C SER A 247 -2.51 -2.28 1.20
N GLY A 248 -1.18 -2.27 1.03
CA GLY A 248 -0.45 -3.44 0.56
C GLY A 248 -0.68 -4.68 1.43
N SER A 249 -0.75 -4.54 2.76
CA SER A 249 -0.97 -5.70 3.64
C SER A 249 -2.36 -6.34 3.49
N ILE A 250 -3.42 -5.57 3.18
CA ILE A 250 -4.74 -6.14 2.85
C ILE A 250 -4.65 -6.89 1.54
N VAL A 251 -4.00 -6.29 0.52
CA VAL A 251 -3.76 -6.93 -0.78
C VAL A 251 -2.97 -8.23 -0.60
N THR A 252 -1.90 -8.23 0.20
CA THR A 252 -1.11 -9.43 0.47
C THR A 252 -1.93 -10.56 1.10
N TRP A 253 -2.82 -10.26 2.06
CA TRP A 253 -3.75 -11.26 2.59
C TRP A 253 -4.61 -11.88 1.49
N ILE A 254 -5.20 -11.05 0.62
CA ILE A 254 -6.06 -11.48 -0.49
C ILE A 254 -5.28 -12.35 -1.49
N GLU A 255 -4.06 -11.96 -1.84
CA GLU A 255 -3.18 -12.68 -2.76
C GLU A 255 -2.80 -14.08 -2.25
N HIS A 256 -2.89 -14.30 -0.95
CA HIS A 256 -2.68 -15.60 -0.33
C HIS A 256 -3.98 -16.34 0.02
N GLY A 257 -5.09 -15.95 -0.62
CA GLY A 257 -6.39 -16.61 -0.43
C GLY A 257 -7.07 -16.31 0.91
N ARG A 258 -6.54 -15.35 1.69
CA ARG A 258 -7.07 -15.01 3.00
C ARG A 258 -8.06 -13.86 2.90
N ARG A 259 -9.15 -13.95 3.66
CA ARG A 259 -10.20 -12.95 3.77
C ARG A 259 -10.08 -12.21 5.11
N PRO A 260 -9.31 -11.10 5.18
CA PRO A 260 -9.05 -10.41 6.44
C PRO A 260 -10.29 -9.68 6.96
N LEU A 261 -10.39 -9.59 8.30
CA LEU A 261 -11.26 -8.64 8.97
C LEU A 261 -10.69 -7.24 8.79
N VAL A 262 -11.49 -6.30 8.27
CA VAL A 262 -11.08 -4.91 8.04
C VAL A 262 -12.09 -3.93 8.62
N VAL A 263 -11.60 -2.84 9.21
CA VAL A 263 -12.48 -1.79 9.75
C VAL A 263 -13.28 -1.14 8.62
N THR A 264 -14.57 -0.94 8.83
CA THR A 264 -15.45 -0.26 7.90
C THR A 264 -15.03 1.20 7.73
N GLY A 265 -14.65 1.57 6.52
CA GLY A 265 -14.19 2.92 6.15
C GLY A 265 -14.41 3.21 4.68
N ARG A 266 -14.06 4.41 4.20
CA ARG A 266 -14.21 4.77 2.77
C ARG A 266 -13.45 3.79 1.87
N TYR A 267 -12.17 3.56 2.13
CA TYR A 267 -11.34 2.65 1.34
C TYR A 267 -11.81 1.20 1.39
N THR A 268 -12.15 0.68 2.57
CA THR A 268 -12.54 -0.73 2.73
C THR A 268 -13.91 -1.03 2.14
N ARG A 269 -14.84 -0.07 2.16
CA ARG A 269 -16.12 -0.17 1.43
C ARG A 269 -15.92 -0.12 -0.08
N GLU A 270 -15.02 0.73 -0.57
CA GLU A 270 -14.64 0.79 -1.99
C GLU A 270 -14.05 -0.54 -2.45
N LEU A 271 -13.13 -1.14 -1.66
CA LEU A 271 -12.55 -2.44 -1.95
C LEU A 271 -13.59 -3.56 -1.96
N ASP A 272 -14.46 -3.62 -0.95
CA ASP A 272 -15.54 -4.64 -0.87
C ASP A 272 -16.54 -4.49 -2.00
N ALA A 273 -16.92 -3.26 -2.37
CA ALA A 273 -17.83 -3.02 -3.50
C ALA A 273 -17.22 -3.42 -4.85
N ARG A 274 -15.92 -3.21 -5.04
CA ARG A 274 -15.19 -3.57 -6.26
C ARG A 274 -14.92 -5.07 -6.34
N SER A 275 -14.69 -5.72 -5.21
CA SER A 275 -14.31 -7.13 -5.11
C SER A 275 -15.06 -7.81 -3.95
N PRO A 276 -16.36 -8.09 -4.12
CA PRO A 276 -17.18 -8.67 -3.04
C PRO A 276 -16.63 -10.02 -2.57
N GLY A 277 -16.51 -10.18 -1.25
CA GLY A 277 -16.08 -11.44 -0.64
C GLY A 277 -14.56 -11.59 -0.44
N VAL A 278 -13.74 -10.59 -0.77
CA VAL A 278 -12.29 -10.62 -0.51
C VAL A 278 -11.93 -10.11 0.88
N VAL A 279 -12.81 -9.36 1.54
CA VAL A 279 -12.63 -8.87 2.91
C VAL A 279 -13.89 -9.12 3.73
N THR A 280 -13.79 -9.03 5.05
CA THR A 280 -14.93 -9.01 5.98
C THR A 280 -14.93 -7.67 6.71
N LEU A 281 -15.92 -6.84 6.42
CA LEU A 281 -16.09 -5.53 7.06
C LEU A 281 -16.61 -5.71 8.50
N TYR A 282 -16.10 -4.90 9.43
CA TYR A 282 -16.63 -4.77 10.78
C TYR A 282 -16.56 -3.33 11.27
N GLU A 283 -17.47 -2.94 12.18
CA GLU A 283 -17.43 -1.59 12.78
C GLU A 283 -16.34 -1.53 13.85
N GLU A 284 -15.65 -0.39 13.97
CA GLU A 284 -14.45 -0.24 14.81
C GLU A 284 -14.66 -0.65 16.26
N ASP A 285 -15.84 -0.41 16.81
CA ASP A 285 -16.24 -0.77 18.18
C ASP A 285 -16.60 -2.25 18.36
N ASP A 286 -16.72 -3.03 17.27
CA ASP A 286 -17.06 -4.47 17.28
C ASP A 286 -15.85 -5.39 16.98
N LEU A 287 -14.63 -4.93 17.13
CA LEU A 287 -13.41 -5.72 16.86
C LEU A 287 -13.44 -7.09 17.57
N ALA A 288 -13.70 -7.11 18.88
CA ALA A 288 -13.75 -8.36 19.65
C ALA A 288 -14.90 -9.28 19.20
N GLY A 289 -16.03 -8.73 18.79
CA GLY A 289 -17.16 -9.48 18.23
C GLY A 289 -16.82 -10.10 16.89
N ALA A 290 -16.20 -9.33 15.99
CA ALA A 290 -15.75 -9.79 14.69
C ALA A 290 -14.73 -10.95 14.82
N MET A 291 -13.75 -10.82 15.71
CA MET A 291 -12.77 -11.89 15.96
C MET A 291 -13.46 -13.17 16.51
N ARG A 292 -14.41 -13.05 17.46
CA ARG A 292 -15.15 -14.22 17.98
C ARG A 292 -15.94 -14.92 16.89
N ARG A 293 -16.60 -14.18 15.99
CA ARG A 293 -17.34 -14.79 14.86
C ARG A 293 -16.39 -15.54 13.91
N ALA A 294 -15.28 -14.94 13.57
CA ALA A 294 -14.29 -15.55 12.68
C ALA A 294 -13.59 -16.77 13.32
N LEU A 295 -13.35 -16.75 14.63
CA LEU A 295 -12.83 -17.92 15.37
C LEU A 295 -13.85 -19.06 15.47
N ALA A 296 -15.15 -18.75 15.53
CA ALA A 296 -16.21 -19.76 15.54
C ALA A 296 -16.42 -20.41 14.15
N ASP A 297 -16.07 -19.70 13.08
CA ASP A 297 -16.10 -20.21 11.70
C ASP A 297 -14.80 -19.81 10.96
N PRO A 298 -13.69 -20.51 11.18
CA PRO A 298 -12.42 -20.21 10.52
C PRO A 298 -12.47 -20.30 8.99
N ALA A 299 -13.40 -21.09 8.43
CA ALA A 299 -13.59 -21.18 6.99
C ALA A 299 -14.00 -19.83 6.38
N SER A 300 -14.72 -18.99 7.13
CA SER A 300 -15.09 -17.64 6.70
C SER A 300 -13.91 -16.67 6.52
N THR A 301 -12.72 -17.02 7.02
CA THR A 301 -11.48 -16.23 6.88
C THR A 301 -10.67 -16.55 5.62
N TRP A 302 -11.24 -17.39 4.75
CA TRP A 302 -10.69 -17.74 3.46
C TRP A 302 -11.57 -17.23 2.33
N ILE A 303 -10.95 -16.87 1.23
CA ILE A 303 -11.68 -16.43 0.04
C ILE A 303 -12.32 -17.65 -0.60
N ALA A 304 -13.63 -17.57 -0.85
CA ALA A 304 -14.37 -18.67 -1.46
C ALA A 304 -13.92 -18.93 -2.90
N SER A 305 -13.98 -20.19 -3.32
CA SER A 305 -13.66 -20.57 -4.71
C SER A 305 -14.52 -19.77 -5.71
N GLY A 306 -13.90 -19.24 -6.76
CA GLY A 306 -14.55 -18.46 -7.80
C GLY A 306 -14.70 -16.97 -7.49
N VAL A 307 -14.32 -16.49 -6.32
CA VAL A 307 -14.20 -15.05 -6.04
C VAL A 307 -12.96 -14.52 -6.74
N ILE A 308 -13.12 -13.45 -7.51
CA ILE A 308 -12.03 -12.78 -8.23
C ILE A 308 -11.89 -11.35 -7.69
N ALA A 309 -10.70 -10.98 -7.29
CA ALA A 309 -10.40 -9.61 -6.90
C ALA A 309 -10.12 -8.75 -8.14
N HIS A 310 -10.45 -7.46 -8.04
CA HIS A 310 -10.24 -6.46 -9.07
C HIS A 310 -9.63 -5.19 -8.48
N PRO A 311 -8.81 -4.44 -9.27
CA PRO A 311 -8.39 -4.81 -10.63
C PRO A 311 -7.28 -5.86 -10.61
N THR A 312 -7.24 -6.70 -11.62
CA THR A 312 -6.12 -7.60 -11.88
C THR A 312 -4.88 -6.84 -12.36
N ALA A 313 -3.70 -7.48 -12.36
CA ALA A 313 -2.48 -6.87 -12.90
C ALA A 313 -2.66 -6.44 -14.37
N ASP A 314 -3.34 -7.23 -15.18
CA ASP A 314 -3.66 -6.93 -16.57
C ASP A 314 -4.54 -5.67 -16.72
N GLU A 315 -5.57 -5.53 -15.88
CA GLU A 315 -6.45 -4.37 -15.87
C GLU A 315 -5.69 -3.09 -15.48
N VAL A 316 -4.84 -3.19 -14.45
CA VAL A 316 -3.97 -2.09 -14.02
C VAL A 316 -2.94 -1.72 -15.08
N GLY A 317 -2.31 -2.72 -15.71
CA GLY A 317 -1.36 -2.50 -16.80
C GLY A 317 -1.99 -1.76 -17.98
N ARG A 318 -3.20 -2.15 -18.40
CA ARG A 318 -3.95 -1.45 -19.47
C ARG A 318 -4.32 -0.03 -19.07
N ALA A 319 -4.81 0.18 -17.85
CA ALA A 319 -5.17 1.51 -17.35
C ALA A 319 -3.97 2.46 -17.36
N HIS A 320 -2.79 2.00 -16.89
CA HIS A 320 -1.57 2.79 -16.95
C HIS A 320 -1.11 3.07 -18.39
N LEU A 321 -1.19 2.09 -19.31
CA LEU A 321 -0.84 2.31 -20.70
C LEU A 321 -1.73 3.36 -21.36
N ASP A 322 -3.02 3.33 -21.09
CA ASP A 322 -3.97 4.29 -21.65
C ASP A 322 -3.74 5.70 -21.05
N LEU A 323 -3.46 5.77 -19.75
CA LEU A 323 -3.02 7.01 -19.08
C LEU A 323 -1.78 7.61 -19.75
N TYR A 324 -0.71 6.81 -19.93
CA TYR A 324 0.53 7.28 -20.55
C TYR A 324 0.31 7.78 -21.98
N ARG A 325 -0.51 7.07 -22.77
CA ARG A 325 -0.88 7.50 -24.13
C ARG A 325 -1.67 8.81 -24.13
N ALA A 326 -2.60 8.95 -23.18
CA ALA A 326 -3.40 10.17 -23.03
C ALA A 326 -2.52 11.37 -22.63
N SER A 327 -1.59 11.17 -21.71
CA SER A 327 -0.68 12.23 -21.23
C SER A 327 0.17 12.84 -22.36
N LEU A 328 0.53 12.05 -23.36
CA LEU A 328 1.33 12.52 -24.53
C LEU A 328 0.51 13.32 -25.55
N ARG A 329 -0.83 13.19 -25.54
CA ARG A 329 -1.73 13.88 -26.50
C ARG A 329 -2.09 15.30 -26.07
N VAL A 330 -1.92 15.65 -24.81
CA VAL A 330 -2.29 16.97 -24.25
C VAL A 330 -1.27 18.06 -24.59
N SER A 331 -0.17 17.74 -25.26
CA SER A 331 0.96 18.65 -25.59
C SER A 331 0.82 19.39 -26.92
N THR A 332 -0.35 19.38 -27.56
CA THR A 332 -0.66 20.15 -28.79
C THR A 332 -1.74 21.17 -28.50
#